data_8580469601ec2dcb4b69246a15af1a0e
#
_entry.id   8580469601ec2dcb4b69246a15af1a0e
#
_cell.length_a   1.000
_cell.length_b   1.000
_cell.length_c   1.000
_cell.angle_alpha   90.00
_cell.angle_beta   90.00
_cell.angle_gamma   90.00
#
_symmetry.space_group_name_H-M   'P 1'
#
loop_
_entity.id
_entity.type
_entity.pdbx_description
1 polymer ?
#
loop_
_entity_poly.entity_id
_entity_poly.type
_entity_poly.pdbx_seq_one_letter_code
_entity_poly.pdbx_strand_id
1 'polypeptide(L)'
;MNFGKMLLLLPLSLIATAQAEEIRIAVSDLLADYIQAPLKVYSAENDTTIVVDSIGSLPALDRLRSDEVDLAIVAVPEGDELPRDEFNIYPFAYDVAVIVVNDSNPIDEISVAQLGGIFGSNEEFNLNTWGELGLSGWGSRNIKTLAVTSNKSIALELFKHSIFKGGGMKPSVSMVKDTEIEDLIGSDVASIAILSRMPENSNIKVLMLSSGDDTYSPAFSPSDYNVHYGDYPIRLSFYMLYNMRDDVKLRSTIRELLNDEVATSLRANDFMPLPDTLRRKFLIDLDLE
;
A
#
# COMPACT_ATOMS: atom_id res chain seq x y z
N MET A 1 32.94 44.28 -68.50
CA MET A 1 32.35 44.53 -67.15
C MET A 1 31.65 43.27 -66.69
N ASN A 2 32.33 42.45 -65.89
CA ASN A 2 31.80 41.20 -65.38
C ASN A 2 31.26 41.43 -63.95
N PHE A 3 29.94 41.34 -63.74
CA PHE A 3 29.33 41.33 -62.42
C PHE A 3 29.38 39.89 -61.87
N GLY A 4 30.25 39.66 -60.88
CA GLY A 4 30.27 38.45 -60.12
C GLY A 4 29.05 38.37 -59.16
N LYS A 5 28.22 37.33 -59.30
CA LYS A 5 27.15 37.01 -58.34
C LYS A 5 27.79 36.38 -57.13
N MET A 6 27.78 37.11 -56.01
CA MET A 6 28.14 36.57 -54.71
C MET A 6 26.96 35.79 -54.13
N LEU A 7 27.09 34.47 -54.08
CA LEU A 7 26.11 33.57 -53.49
C LEU A 7 26.30 33.58 -51.96
N LEU A 8 25.38 34.22 -51.23
CA LEU A 8 25.35 34.16 -49.77
C LEU A 8 24.79 32.77 -49.33
N LEU A 9 25.70 31.90 -48.85
CA LEU A 9 25.29 30.69 -48.15
C LEU A 9 24.89 31.05 -46.71
N LEU A 10 23.58 31.05 -46.42
CA LEU A 10 23.07 31.08 -45.04
C LEU A 10 23.33 29.74 -44.40
N PRO A 11 23.92 29.67 -43.20
CA PRO A 11 24.01 28.42 -42.44
C PRO A 11 22.60 28.02 -41.97
N LEU A 12 22.13 26.88 -42.42
CA LEU A 12 20.93 26.22 -41.89
C LEU A 12 21.31 25.66 -40.50
N SER A 13 21.01 26.41 -39.43
CA SER A 13 21.11 25.92 -38.08
C SER A 13 20.02 24.84 -37.87
N LEU A 14 20.44 23.58 -37.83
CA LEU A 14 19.60 22.49 -37.31
C LEU A 14 19.32 22.81 -35.84
N ILE A 15 18.12 23.28 -35.56
CA ILE A 15 17.56 23.28 -34.20
C ILE A 15 17.19 21.81 -33.93
N ALA A 16 18.07 21.08 -33.25
CA ALA A 16 17.72 19.82 -32.64
C ALA A 16 16.65 20.12 -31.58
N THR A 17 15.39 19.87 -31.87
CA THR A 17 14.35 19.82 -30.87
C THR A 17 14.72 18.67 -29.95
N ALA A 18 15.19 18.96 -28.74
CA ALA A 18 15.27 17.94 -27.68
C ALA A 18 13.82 17.45 -27.49
N GLN A 19 13.56 16.22 -27.89
CA GLN A 19 12.29 15.56 -27.64
C GLN A 19 12.28 15.26 -26.14
N ALA A 20 11.28 15.78 -25.43
CA ALA A 20 11.11 15.44 -24.01
C ALA A 20 11.08 13.91 -23.86
N GLU A 21 11.86 13.40 -22.93
CA GLU A 21 11.92 11.97 -22.67
C GLU A 21 10.54 11.51 -22.15
N GLU A 22 9.94 10.53 -22.84
CA GLU A 22 8.67 9.94 -22.41
C GLU A 22 8.95 8.72 -21.54
N ILE A 23 8.40 8.71 -20.34
CA ILE A 23 8.46 7.60 -19.39
C ILE A 23 7.04 7.06 -19.20
N ARG A 24 6.85 5.78 -19.49
CA ARG A 24 5.57 5.08 -19.35
C ARG A 24 5.58 4.19 -18.12
N ILE A 25 4.59 4.40 -17.25
CA ILE A 25 4.43 3.67 -15.99
C ILE A 25 3.10 2.95 -16.01
N ALA A 26 3.10 1.63 -15.86
CA ALA A 26 1.90 0.85 -15.62
C ALA A 26 1.73 0.59 -14.13
N VAL A 27 0.55 0.83 -13.60
CA VAL A 27 0.32 0.79 -12.15
C VAL A 27 -0.91 -0.05 -11.82
N SER A 28 -0.84 -0.74 -10.68
CA SER A 28 -2.03 -1.29 -10.04
C SER A 28 -3.10 -0.20 -9.90
N ASP A 29 -4.32 -0.52 -10.28
CA ASP A 29 -5.49 0.36 -10.17
C ASP A 29 -5.77 0.84 -8.74
N LEU A 30 -5.25 0.15 -7.74
CA LEU A 30 -5.34 0.56 -6.34
C LEU A 30 -4.51 1.80 -6.00
N LEU A 31 -3.40 2.07 -6.73
CA LEU A 31 -2.44 3.14 -6.42
C LEU A 31 -2.39 4.28 -7.43
N ALA A 32 -2.84 4.04 -8.66
CA ALA A 32 -2.61 4.95 -9.78
C ALA A 32 -3.02 6.40 -9.50
N ASP A 33 -4.22 6.61 -8.96
CA ASP A 33 -4.76 7.95 -8.70
C ASP A 33 -3.92 8.75 -7.68
N TYR A 34 -3.25 8.07 -6.77
CA TYR A 34 -2.53 8.71 -5.66
C TYR A 34 -1.09 9.10 -5.98
N ILE A 35 -0.50 8.49 -7.02
CA ILE A 35 0.83 8.85 -7.51
C ILE A 35 0.77 9.77 -8.74
N GLN A 36 -0.36 9.80 -9.46
CA GLN A 36 -0.49 10.55 -10.71
C GLN A 36 -0.36 12.06 -10.50
N ALA A 37 -0.94 12.61 -9.42
CA ALA A 37 -0.91 14.04 -9.17
C ALA A 37 0.53 14.55 -8.88
N PRO A 38 1.33 13.97 -7.98
CA PRO A 38 2.74 14.33 -7.80
C PRO A 38 3.57 14.19 -9.07
N LEU A 39 3.44 13.07 -9.80
CA LEU A 39 4.19 12.84 -11.03
C LEU A 39 3.85 13.85 -12.14
N LYS A 40 2.61 14.34 -12.19
CA LYS A 40 2.22 15.39 -13.13
C LYS A 40 2.88 16.73 -12.82
N VAL A 41 3.02 17.08 -11.54
CA VAL A 41 3.75 18.28 -11.11
C VAL A 41 5.22 18.15 -11.50
N TYR A 42 5.83 17.02 -11.16
CA TYR A 42 7.22 16.74 -11.53
C TYR A 42 7.48 16.84 -13.04
N SER A 43 6.58 16.24 -13.87
CA SER A 43 6.68 16.31 -15.33
C SER A 43 6.70 17.74 -15.84
N ALA A 44 5.85 18.62 -15.29
CA ALA A 44 5.75 20.01 -15.70
C ALA A 44 6.99 20.83 -15.36
N GLU A 45 7.72 20.44 -14.32
CA GLU A 45 8.92 21.16 -13.82
C GLU A 45 10.23 20.67 -14.46
N ASN A 46 10.24 19.46 -15.05
CA ASN A 46 11.50 18.79 -15.48
C ASN A 46 11.57 18.44 -16.97
N ASP A 47 10.76 19.06 -17.84
CA ASP A 47 10.73 18.78 -19.28
C ASP A 47 10.64 17.28 -19.63
N THR A 48 10.05 16.47 -18.73
CA THR A 48 9.88 15.02 -18.86
C THR A 48 8.40 14.72 -18.99
N THR A 49 8.02 13.85 -19.92
CA THR A 49 6.63 13.40 -20.04
C THR A 49 6.48 12.08 -19.30
N ILE A 50 5.68 12.05 -18.22
CA ILE A 50 5.34 10.81 -17.52
C ILE A 50 3.88 10.45 -17.82
N VAL A 51 3.67 9.26 -18.38
CA VAL A 51 2.36 8.68 -18.65
C VAL A 51 2.10 7.55 -17.66
N VAL A 52 1.00 7.65 -16.92
CA VAL A 52 0.60 6.65 -15.92
C VAL A 52 -0.65 5.93 -16.40
N ASP A 53 -0.53 4.62 -16.63
CA ASP A 53 -1.62 3.74 -17.05
C ASP A 53 -2.10 2.90 -15.86
N SER A 54 -3.35 3.08 -15.46
CA SER A 54 -4.03 2.28 -14.43
C SER A 54 -4.65 1.04 -15.06
N ILE A 55 -3.99 -0.13 -14.92
CA ILE A 55 -4.39 -1.34 -15.65
C ILE A 55 -4.39 -2.62 -14.81
N GLY A 56 -4.12 -2.52 -13.51
CA GLY A 56 -3.96 -3.68 -12.62
C GLY A 56 -2.57 -4.32 -12.65
N SER A 57 -2.27 -5.13 -11.64
CA SER A 57 -0.91 -5.65 -11.40
C SER A 57 -0.42 -6.63 -12.46
N LEU A 58 -1.23 -7.61 -12.84
CA LEU A 58 -0.81 -8.62 -13.83
C LEU A 58 -0.61 -8.01 -15.22
N PRO A 59 -1.55 -7.21 -15.77
CA PRO A 59 -1.33 -6.52 -17.04
C PRO A 59 -0.14 -5.56 -17.02
N ALA A 60 0.13 -4.90 -15.87
CA ALA A 60 1.29 -4.02 -15.73
C ALA A 60 2.61 -4.79 -15.88
N LEU A 61 2.70 -5.96 -15.24
CA LEU A 61 3.87 -6.83 -15.36
C LEU A 61 4.06 -7.37 -16.79
N ASP A 62 2.98 -7.76 -17.46
CA ASP A 62 3.03 -8.25 -18.84
C ASP A 62 3.50 -7.16 -19.81
N ARG A 63 3.04 -5.92 -19.64
CA ARG A 63 3.51 -4.79 -20.44
C ARG A 63 4.98 -4.44 -20.17
N LEU A 64 5.45 -4.59 -18.94
CA LEU A 64 6.87 -4.42 -18.63
C LEU A 64 7.72 -5.48 -19.33
N ARG A 65 7.28 -6.74 -19.34
CA ARG A 65 7.94 -7.84 -20.05
C ARG A 65 8.01 -7.65 -21.55
N SER A 66 7.00 -7.00 -22.14
CA SER A 66 6.95 -6.71 -23.56
C SER A 66 7.58 -5.37 -23.96
N ASP A 67 8.27 -4.69 -23.05
CA ASP A 67 8.86 -3.36 -23.25
C ASP A 67 7.84 -2.27 -23.70
N GLU A 68 6.57 -2.44 -23.38
CA GLU A 68 5.54 -1.45 -23.68
C GLU A 68 5.51 -0.31 -22.65
N VAL A 69 6.04 -0.58 -21.44
CA VAL A 69 6.23 0.41 -20.38
C VAL A 69 7.64 0.31 -19.80
N ASP A 70 8.10 1.39 -19.21
CA ASP A 70 9.45 1.50 -18.65
C ASP A 70 9.50 1.05 -17.18
N LEU A 71 8.40 1.24 -16.45
CA LEU A 71 8.27 0.89 -15.04
C LEU A 71 6.88 0.34 -14.75
N ALA A 72 6.80 -0.68 -13.88
CA ALA A 72 5.53 -1.19 -13.36
C ALA A 72 5.46 -1.03 -11.84
N ILE A 73 4.28 -0.67 -11.30
CA ILE A 73 4.01 -0.72 -9.86
C ILE A 73 2.88 -1.73 -9.63
N VAL A 74 3.22 -2.83 -9.01
CA VAL A 74 2.33 -3.99 -8.88
C VAL A 74 2.09 -4.38 -7.43
N ALA A 75 0.86 -4.77 -7.14
CA ALA A 75 0.51 -5.42 -5.87
C ALA A 75 0.91 -6.90 -5.93
N VAL A 76 1.56 -7.37 -4.88
CA VAL A 76 2.01 -8.77 -4.76
C VAL A 76 1.50 -9.33 -3.43
N PRO A 77 0.58 -10.30 -3.46
CA PRO A 77 0.10 -10.98 -2.27
C PRO A 77 1.22 -11.67 -1.49
N GLU A 78 0.99 -11.85 -0.19
CA GLU A 78 1.94 -12.58 0.66
C GLU A 78 2.10 -14.03 0.18
N GLY A 79 3.33 -14.49 0.02
CA GLY A 79 3.66 -15.83 -0.48
C GLY A 79 3.86 -15.93 -1.97
N ASP A 80 3.51 -14.92 -2.77
CA ASP A 80 3.80 -14.89 -4.20
C ASP A 80 5.27 -14.55 -4.46
N GLU A 81 5.86 -15.18 -5.48
CA GLU A 81 7.25 -14.96 -5.85
C GLU A 81 7.40 -13.70 -6.71
N LEU A 82 8.42 -12.91 -6.39
CA LEU A 82 8.83 -11.75 -7.19
C LEU A 82 9.81 -12.18 -8.29
N PRO A 83 9.67 -11.68 -9.54
CA PRO A 83 10.53 -12.04 -10.67
C PRO A 83 11.90 -11.31 -10.60
N ARG A 84 12.69 -11.62 -9.56
CA ARG A 84 13.99 -10.97 -9.29
C ARG A 84 15.07 -11.25 -10.32
N ASP A 85 14.91 -12.34 -11.06
CA ASP A 85 15.85 -12.70 -12.15
C ASP A 85 15.58 -11.90 -13.42
N GLU A 86 14.39 -11.28 -13.54
CA GLU A 86 13.98 -10.51 -14.71
C GLU A 86 14.18 -9.00 -14.51
N PHE A 87 13.93 -8.48 -13.30
CA PHE A 87 13.80 -7.04 -13.05
C PHE A 87 14.55 -6.59 -11.79
N ASN A 88 14.91 -5.30 -11.77
CA ASN A 88 15.16 -4.59 -10.54
C ASN A 88 13.82 -4.39 -9.82
N ILE A 89 13.79 -4.71 -8.53
CA ILE A 89 12.56 -4.70 -7.73
C ILE A 89 12.78 -3.98 -6.41
N TYR A 90 11.98 -2.94 -6.18
CA TYR A 90 12.01 -2.14 -4.98
C TYR A 90 10.64 -2.13 -4.31
N PRO A 91 10.55 -2.31 -2.97
CA PRO A 91 9.30 -2.10 -2.26
C PRO A 91 8.91 -0.62 -2.36
N PHE A 92 7.60 -0.34 -2.44
CA PHE A 92 7.09 1.01 -2.65
C PHE A 92 6.10 1.45 -1.57
N ALA A 93 5.04 0.69 -1.38
CA ALA A 93 3.95 1.00 -0.45
C ALA A 93 3.24 -0.27 0.02
N TYR A 94 2.34 -0.11 0.99
CA TYR A 94 1.53 -1.20 1.55
C TYR A 94 0.10 -0.73 1.74
N ASP A 95 -0.87 -1.61 1.47
CA ASP A 95 -2.22 -1.53 2.03
C ASP A 95 -2.29 -2.44 3.25
N VAL A 96 -3.00 -2.02 4.30
CA VAL A 96 -3.07 -2.76 5.57
C VAL A 96 -4.49 -2.75 6.13
N ALA A 97 -4.92 -3.84 6.74
CA ALA A 97 -6.11 -3.83 7.57
C ALA A 97 -5.72 -3.68 9.04
N VAL A 98 -6.21 -2.65 9.69
CA VAL A 98 -5.88 -2.29 11.07
C VAL A 98 -7.00 -2.76 11.99
N ILE A 99 -6.65 -3.52 13.03
CA ILE A 99 -7.61 -4.02 14.01
C ILE A 99 -7.60 -3.13 15.24
N VAL A 100 -8.77 -2.65 15.61
CA VAL A 100 -8.92 -1.67 16.68
C VAL A 100 -10.04 -2.03 17.65
N VAL A 101 -9.90 -1.53 18.88
CA VAL A 101 -10.90 -1.61 19.93
C VAL A 101 -11.03 -0.26 20.65
N ASN A 102 -12.07 -0.09 21.46
CA ASN A 102 -12.13 1.05 22.37
C ASN A 102 -10.93 1.03 23.33
N ASP A 103 -10.36 2.18 23.65
CA ASP A 103 -9.18 2.31 24.51
C ASP A 103 -9.39 1.70 25.92
N SER A 104 -10.63 1.74 26.44
CA SER A 104 -10.99 1.12 27.73
C SER A 104 -11.13 -0.41 27.66
N ASN A 105 -11.04 -1.04 26.50
CA ASN A 105 -11.03 -2.49 26.40
C ASN A 105 -9.66 -3.03 26.89
N PRO A 106 -9.60 -4.02 27.79
CA PRO A 106 -8.34 -4.48 28.35
C PRO A 106 -7.44 -5.32 27.42
N ILE A 107 -7.95 -5.69 26.21
CA ILE A 107 -7.13 -6.47 25.24
C ILE A 107 -6.11 -5.56 24.56
N ASP A 108 -4.86 -6.04 24.45
CA ASP A 108 -3.78 -5.31 23.76
C ASP A 108 -3.25 -6.07 22.52
N GLU A 109 -3.47 -7.37 22.49
CA GLU A 109 -3.02 -8.23 21.40
C GLU A 109 -4.06 -9.30 21.08
N ILE A 110 -4.07 -9.76 19.82
CA ILE A 110 -4.99 -10.80 19.35
C ILE A 110 -4.32 -11.62 18.24
N SER A 111 -4.61 -12.93 18.19
CA SER A 111 -4.09 -13.77 17.11
C SER A 111 -4.98 -13.76 15.87
N VAL A 112 -4.36 -14.09 14.71
CA VAL A 112 -5.07 -14.33 13.45
C VAL A 112 -6.20 -15.36 13.61
N ALA A 113 -5.95 -16.46 14.35
CA ALA A 113 -6.96 -17.47 14.63
C ALA A 113 -8.15 -16.94 15.45
N GLN A 114 -7.88 -16.12 16.47
CA GLN A 114 -8.93 -15.48 17.26
C GLN A 114 -9.76 -14.49 16.42
N LEU A 115 -9.12 -13.72 15.53
CA LEU A 115 -9.84 -12.84 14.58
C LEU A 115 -10.74 -13.66 13.65
N GLY A 116 -10.27 -14.82 13.16
CA GLY A 116 -11.10 -15.78 12.42
C GLY A 116 -12.34 -16.18 13.22
N GLY A 117 -12.15 -16.56 14.48
CA GLY A 117 -13.25 -16.94 15.38
C GLY A 117 -14.24 -15.82 15.69
N ILE A 118 -13.77 -14.55 15.73
CA ILE A 118 -14.64 -13.38 15.98
C ILE A 118 -15.43 -12.98 14.73
N PHE A 119 -14.76 -12.84 13.59
CA PHE A 119 -15.35 -12.27 12.37
C PHE A 119 -15.84 -13.31 11.37
N GLY A 120 -15.26 -14.52 11.37
CA GLY A 120 -15.51 -15.55 10.37
C GLY A 120 -16.64 -16.50 10.74
N SER A 121 -17.33 -17.01 9.72
CA SER A 121 -18.24 -18.12 9.79
C SER A 121 -17.53 -19.41 9.33
N ASN A 122 -17.82 -20.55 9.97
CA ASN A 122 -17.19 -21.84 9.67
C ASN A 122 -15.66 -21.90 9.91
N GLU A 123 -15.15 -21.04 10.78
CA GLU A 123 -13.79 -21.14 11.28
C GLU A 123 -13.68 -22.18 12.41
N GLU A 124 -12.47 -22.57 12.76
CA GLU A 124 -12.18 -23.55 13.81
C GLU A 124 -12.77 -23.15 15.17
N PHE A 125 -12.73 -21.84 15.47
CA PHE A 125 -13.29 -21.25 16.67
C PHE A 125 -14.48 -20.36 16.33
N ASN A 126 -15.43 -20.26 17.27
CA ASN A 126 -16.52 -19.31 17.19
C ASN A 126 -16.58 -18.51 18.48
N LEU A 127 -16.03 -17.30 18.44
CA LEU A 127 -15.89 -16.41 19.59
C LEU A 127 -16.95 -15.31 19.48
N ASN A 128 -17.79 -15.20 20.51
CA ASN A 128 -18.89 -14.24 20.55
C ASN A 128 -18.82 -13.31 21.76
N THR A 129 -18.05 -13.66 22.77
CA THR A 129 -17.89 -12.88 24.00
C THR A 129 -16.43 -12.61 24.30
N TRP A 130 -16.17 -11.49 24.98
CA TRP A 130 -14.85 -11.13 25.42
C TRP A 130 -14.26 -12.11 26.46
N GLY A 131 -15.12 -12.80 27.21
CA GLY A 131 -14.68 -13.84 28.17
C GLY A 131 -14.11 -15.07 27.49
N GLU A 132 -14.54 -15.43 26.29
CA GLU A 132 -13.96 -16.52 25.50
C GLU A 132 -12.52 -16.22 25.06
N LEU A 133 -12.12 -14.95 25.05
CA LEU A 133 -10.73 -14.52 24.88
C LEU A 133 -9.92 -14.47 26.18
N GLY A 134 -10.48 -14.95 27.31
CA GLY A 134 -9.79 -14.99 28.60
C GLY A 134 -9.82 -13.68 29.39
N LEU A 135 -10.61 -12.67 28.97
CA LEU A 135 -10.68 -11.40 29.68
C LEU A 135 -11.51 -11.54 30.96
N SER A 136 -10.83 -11.55 32.12
CA SER A 136 -11.49 -11.63 33.41
C SER A 136 -12.34 -10.38 33.68
N GLY A 137 -13.57 -10.59 34.23
CA GLY A 137 -14.52 -9.50 34.43
C GLY A 137 -15.33 -9.08 33.20
N TRP A 138 -15.04 -9.65 32.02
CA TRP A 138 -15.71 -9.36 30.75
C TRP A 138 -16.51 -10.55 30.20
N GLY A 139 -16.62 -11.65 30.94
CA GLY A 139 -17.10 -12.96 30.52
C GLY A 139 -18.43 -12.97 29.77
N SER A 140 -19.39 -12.12 30.14
CA SER A 140 -20.73 -12.10 29.53
C SER A 140 -20.92 -10.98 28.50
N ARG A 141 -19.89 -10.18 28.22
CA ARG A 141 -20.01 -9.10 27.23
C ARG A 141 -19.87 -9.67 25.82
N ASN A 142 -20.90 -9.48 25.00
CA ASN A 142 -20.84 -9.83 23.60
C ASN A 142 -19.86 -8.92 22.86
N ILE A 143 -19.08 -9.51 21.95
CA ILE A 143 -18.21 -8.76 21.04
C ILE A 143 -19.09 -8.10 19.98
N LYS A 144 -18.98 -6.79 19.80
CA LYS A 144 -19.63 -6.06 18.72
C LYS A 144 -18.64 -5.87 17.59
N THR A 145 -18.88 -6.56 16.49
CA THR A 145 -18.00 -6.56 15.32
C THR A 145 -18.42 -5.51 14.31
N LEU A 146 -17.48 -4.65 13.93
CA LEU A 146 -17.65 -3.60 12.93
C LEU A 146 -16.61 -3.77 11.82
N ALA A 147 -16.97 -3.40 10.60
CA ALA A 147 -16.02 -3.33 9.48
C ALA A 147 -16.32 -2.12 8.61
N VAL A 148 -15.26 -1.44 8.18
CA VAL A 148 -15.39 -0.28 7.31
C VAL A 148 -15.79 -0.70 5.89
N THR A 149 -16.71 0.07 5.29
CA THR A 149 -16.95 0.04 3.84
C THR A 149 -16.24 1.22 3.20
N SER A 150 -15.24 0.94 2.39
CA SER A 150 -14.50 1.95 1.64
C SER A 150 -14.43 1.54 0.17
N ASN A 151 -14.56 2.53 -0.72
CA ASN A 151 -14.30 2.34 -2.16
C ASN A 151 -12.83 2.67 -2.51
N LYS A 152 -12.04 3.11 -1.52
CA LYS A 152 -10.67 3.57 -1.70
C LYS A 152 -9.61 2.58 -1.24
N SER A 153 -10.00 1.58 -0.44
CA SER A 153 -9.09 0.59 0.13
C SER A 153 -9.71 -0.79 0.02
N ILE A 154 -8.86 -1.79 -0.17
CA ILE A 154 -9.24 -3.20 -0.14
C ILE A 154 -8.99 -3.83 1.24
N ALA A 155 -8.76 -3.06 2.29
CA ALA A 155 -8.40 -3.56 3.61
C ALA A 155 -9.36 -4.64 4.13
N LEU A 156 -10.66 -4.50 3.90
CA LEU A 156 -11.64 -5.52 4.27
C LEU A 156 -11.47 -6.84 3.49
N GLU A 157 -11.22 -6.76 2.19
CA GLU A 157 -10.97 -7.95 1.36
C GLU A 157 -9.61 -8.57 1.71
N LEU A 158 -8.62 -7.74 1.98
CA LEU A 158 -7.32 -8.18 2.49
C LEU A 158 -7.45 -8.91 3.83
N PHE A 159 -8.24 -8.36 4.77
CA PHE A 159 -8.56 -9.03 6.02
C PHE A 159 -9.20 -10.41 5.78
N LYS A 160 -10.24 -10.48 4.95
CA LYS A 160 -10.92 -11.75 4.63
C LYS A 160 -9.96 -12.78 4.05
N HIS A 161 -9.10 -12.35 3.13
CA HIS A 161 -8.12 -13.21 2.48
C HIS A 161 -7.07 -13.73 3.48
N SER A 162 -6.57 -12.87 4.36
CA SER A 162 -5.51 -13.21 5.31
C SER A 162 -6.01 -14.03 6.51
N ILE A 163 -7.29 -13.86 6.89
CA ILE A 163 -7.82 -14.41 8.15
C ILE A 163 -8.68 -15.65 7.93
N PHE A 164 -9.53 -15.68 6.90
CA PHE A 164 -10.49 -16.78 6.73
C PHE A 164 -9.87 -17.96 5.99
N LYS A 165 -9.94 -19.16 6.60
CA LYS A 165 -9.37 -20.39 6.02
C LYS A 165 -10.33 -21.10 5.06
N GLY A 166 -11.63 -20.87 5.15
CA GLY A 166 -12.60 -21.56 4.32
C GLY A 166 -14.04 -21.08 4.47
N GLY A 167 -14.26 -20.12 5.32
CA GLY A 167 -15.55 -19.48 5.57
C GLY A 167 -15.66 -18.09 4.96
N GLY A 168 -16.75 -17.42 5.27
CA GLY A 168 -16.98 -16.02 4.97
C GLY A 168 -17.12 -15.22 6.25
N MET A 169 -17.39 -13.94 6.12
CA MET A 169 -17.66 -13.07 7.26
C MET A 169 -19.02 -13.45 7.91
N LYS A 170 -19.08 -13.37 9.24
CA LYS A 170 -20.35 -13.56 9.97
C LYS A 170 -21.38 -12.52 9.55
N PRO A 171 -22.67 -12.89 9.39
CA PRO A 171 -23.73 -11.92 9.11
C PRO A 171 -23.95 -10.88 10.22
N SER A 172 -23.44 -11.16 11.44
CA SER A 172 -23.51 -10.24 12.58
C SER A 172 -22.52 -9.08 12.51
N VAL A 173 -21.55 -9.09 11.61
CA VAL A 173 -20.61 -7.99 11.40
C VAL A 173 -21.35 -6.79 10.80
N SER A 174 -21.34 -5.67 11.50
CA SER A 174 -21.98 -4.44 11.03
C SER A 174 -21.05 -3.72 10.07
N MET A 175 -21.50 -3.53 8.83
CA MET A 175 -20.80 -2.74 7.83
C MET A 175 -21.08 -1.26 8.04
N VAL A 176 -20.05 -0.46 8.24
CA VAL A 176 -20.14 0.94 8.65
C VAL A 176 -19.33 1.82 7.70
N LYS A 177 -19.79 3.07 7.50
CA LYS A 177 -19.01 4.04 6.72
C LYS A 177 -17.76 4.47 7.47
N ASP A 178 -16.70 4.76 6.74
CA ASP A 178 -15.43 5.21 7.30
C ASP A 178 -15.59 6.45 8.20
N THR A 179 -16.47 7.37 7.84
CA THR A 179 -16.76 8.60 8.62
C THR A 179 -17.49 8.38 9.95
N GLU A 180 -18.05 7.20 10.20
CA GLU A 180 -18.90 6.92 11.38
C GLU A 180 -18.25 5.88 12.30
N ILE A 181 -17.31 5.08 11.79
CA ILE A 181 -16.81 3.88 12.48
C ILE A 181 -16.03 4.24 13.76
N GLU A 182 -15.21 5.29 13.74
CA GLU A 182 -14.42 5.70 14.89
C GLU A 182 -15.29 6.20 16.05
N ASP A 183 -16.37 6.91 15.78
CA ASP A 183 -17.32 7.34 16.81
C ASP A 183 -18.03 6.15 17.45
N LEU A 184 -18.39 5.14 16.66
CA LEU A 184 -19.02 3.91 17.17
C LEU A 184 -18.08 3.12 18.07
N ILE A 185 -16.81 2.96 17.68
CA ILE A 185 -15.80 2.26 18.49
C ILE A 185 -15.48 3.06 19.77
N GLY A 186 -15.27 4.38 19.64
CA GLY A 186 -14.95 5.25 20.77
C GLY A 186 -16.06 5.33 21.83
N SER A 187 -17.31 5.08 21.44
CA SER A 187 -18.47 5.11 22.34
C SER A 187 -18.84 3.75 22.95
N ASP A 188 -18.34 2.63 22.44
CA ASP A 188 -18.71 1.29 22.92
C ASP A 188 -17.49 0.42 23.21
N VAL A 189 -17.25 0.19 24.50
CA VAL A 189 -16.10 -0.59 25.01
C VAL A 189 -16.11 -2.06 24.57
N ALA A 190 -17.23 -2.59 24.08
CA ALA A 190 -17.35 -3.96 23.60
C ALA A 190 -17.10 -4.10 22.09
N SER A 191 -16.82 -2.99 21.39
CA SER A 191 -16.58 -3.01 19.96
C SER A 191 -15.17 -3.42 19.60
N ILE A 192 -15.05 -4.17 18.49
CA ILE A 192 -13.83 -4.44 17.73
C ILE A 192 -14.10 -4.13 16.26
N ALA A 193 -13.16 -3.50 15.57
CA ALA A 193 -13.36 -3.12 14.19
C ALA A 193 -12.15 -3.38 13.29
N ILE A 194 -12.45 -3.50 11.98
CA ILE A 194 -11.48 -3.54 10.88
C ILE A 194 -11.51 -2.17 10.21
N LEU A 195 -10.38 -1.46 10.24
CA LEU A 195 -10.16 -0.17 9.56
C LEU A 195 -9.20 -0.31 8.38
N SER A 196 -9.25 0.67 7.47
CA SER A 196 -8.30 0.81 6.35
C SER A 196 -7.09 1.68 6.69
N ARG A 197 -7.10 2.35 7.85
CA ARG A 197 -6.07 3.31 8.27
C ARG A 197 -5.89 3.31 9.78
N MET A 198 -4.83 3.96 10.21
CA MET A 198 -4.63 4.22 11.65
C MET A 198 -5.75 5.15 12.16
N PRO A 199 -6.34 4.86 13.34
CA PRO A 199 -7.38 5.70 13.91
C PRO A 199 -6.83 7.07 14.34
N GLU A 200 -7.65 8.12 14.19
CA GLU A 200 -7.35 9.47 14.67
C GLU A 200 -7.95 9.75 16.04
N ASN A 201 -9.00 9.02 16.43
CA ASN A 201 -9.70 9.19 17.70
C ASN A 201 -8.89 8.56 18.86
N SER A 202 -8.53 9.38 19.86
CA SER A 202 -7.75 8.96 21.03
C SER A 202 -8.45 7.95 21.96
N ASN A 203 -9.76 7.74 21.81
CA ASN A 203 -10.52 6.73 22.55
C ASN A 203 -10.47 5.34 21.90
N ILE A 204 -9.61 5.18 20.87
CA ILE A 204 -9.44 3.94 20.14
C ILE A 204 -7.98 3.52 20.23
N LYS A 205 -7.74 2.25 20.53
CA LYS A 205 -6.41 1.66 20.46
C LYS A 205 -6.31 0.60 19.38
N VAL A 206 -5.14 0.53 18.78
CA VAL A 206 -4.78 -0.47 17.78
C VAL A 206 -4.27 -1.72 18.48
N LEU A 207 -4.76 -2.88 18.07
CA LEU A 207 -4.28 -4.16 18.58
C LEU A 207 -3.01 -4.61 17.87
N MET A 208 -2.11 -5.21 18.64
CA MET A 208 -1.00 -5.99 18.09
C MET A 208 -1.54 -7.35 17.60
N LEU A 209 -1.02 -7.81 16.47
CA LEU A 209 -1.44 -9.07 15.86
C LEU A 209 -0.33 -10.11 15.94
N SER A 210 -0.66 -11.35 16.35
CA SER A 210 0.23 -12.49 16.21
C SER A 210 -0.25 -13.42 15.09
N SER A 211 0.68 -13.88 14.25
CA SER A 211 0.41 -14.86 13.19
C SER A 211 0.42 -16.31 13.70
N GLY A 212 0.98 -16.57 14.88
CA GLY A 212 1.09 -17.91 15.45
C GLY A 212 -0.15 -18.34 16.20
N ASP A 213 -0.34 -19.66 16.27
CA ASP A 213 -1.45 -20.30 16.99
C ASP A 213 -1.08 -20.61 18.45
N ASP A 214 0.16 -20.35 18.87
CA ASP A 214 0.62 -20.59 20.23
C ASP A 214 0.70 -19.30 21.07
N THR A 215 0.63 -19.47 22.39
CA THR A 215 0.65 -18.38 23.38
C THR A 215 2.00 -17.61 23.41
N TYR A 216 3.01 -18.11 22.73
CA TYR A 216 4.36 -17.54 22.72
C TYR A 216 4.70 -16.82 21.40
N SER A 217 3.81 -16.85 20.41
CA SER A 217 4.02 -16.14 19.17
C SER A 217 4.00 -14.62 19.41
N PRO A 218 5.05 -13.90 18.99
CA PRO A 218 5.09 -12.46 19.20
C PRO A 218 3.96 -11.76 18.43
N ALA A 219 3.42 -10.72 19.04
CA ALA A 219 2.41 -9.85 18.44
C ALA A 219 3.05 -8.53 18.02
N PHE A 220 2.67 -8.02 16.85
CA PHE A 220 3.23 -6.81 16.24
C PHE A 220 2.16 -5.79 15.94
N SER A 221 2.45 -4.52 16.21
CA SER A 221 1.61 -3.39 15.79
C SER A 221 1.79 -3.11 14.30
N PRO A 222 0.82 -2.48 13.61
CA PRO A 222 0.93 -2.08 12.21
C PRO A 222 1.81 -0.83 12.04
N SER A 223 3.04 -0.87 12.58
CA SER A 223 4.02 0.18 12.32
C SER A 223 4.62 0.02 10.92
N ASP A 224 5.14 1.12 10.36
CA ASP A 224 5.79 1.12 9.03
C ASP A 224 6.85 0.01 8.92
N TYR A 225 7.62 -0.23 9.98
CA TYR A 225 8.65 -1.28 10.03
C TYR A 225 8.07 -2.69 10.09
N ASN A 226 7.13 -2.95 10.99
CA ASN A 226 6.54 -4.28 11.12
C ASN A 226 5.76 -4.69 9.86
N VAL A 227 5.12 -3.72 9.21
CA VAL A 227 4.46 -3.93 7.92
C VAL A 227 5.49 -4.20 6.82
N HIS A 228 6.58 -3.41 6.76
CA HIS A 228 7.63 -3.60 5.77
C HIS A 228 8.31 -4.96 5.89
N TYR A 229 8.66 -5.39 7.10
CA TYR A 229 9.36 -6.66 7.32
C TYR A 229 8.44 -7.90 7.31
N GLY A 230 7.12 -7.72 7.25
CA GLY A 230 6.16 -8.83 7.22
C GLY A 230 5.79 -9.38 8.59
N ASP A 231 6.20 -8.69 9.66
CA ASP A 231 5.84 -9.06 11.02
C ASP A 231 4.35 -8.82 11.29
N TYR A 232 3.75 -7.79 10.67
CA TYR A 232 2.32 -7.54 10.73
C TYR A 232 1.60 -8.35 9.63
N PRO A 233 0.66 -9.25 9.98
CA PRO A 233 0.20 -10.31 9.06
C PRO A 233 -0.87 -9.89 8.04
N ILE A 234 -1.52 -8.72 8.18
CA ILE A 234 -2.61 -8.30 7.28
C ILE A 234 -2.15 -7.12 6.44
N ARG A 235 -1.38 -7.42 5.38
CA ARG A 235 -0.80 -6.43 4.48
C ARG A 235 -0.84 -6.89 3.03
N LEU A 236 -0.87 -5.94 2.10
CA LEU A 236 -0.61 -6.13 0.68
C LEU A 236 0.56 -5.25 0.28
N SER A 237 1.60 -5.85 -0.27
CA SER A 237 2.81 -5.13 -0.67
C SER A 237 2.72 -4.66 -2.12
N PHE A 238 3.16 -3.43 -2.39
CA PHE A 238 3.35 -2.88 -3.73
C PHE A 238 4.83 -2.73 -4.02
N TYR A 239 5.25 -3.16 -5.20
CA TYR A 239 6.63 -3.09 -5.64
C TYR A 239 6.75 -2.32 -6.95
N MET A 240 7.82 -1.55 -7.08
CA MET A 240 8.28 -0.97 -8.34
C MET A 240 9.19 -1.99 -9.03
N LEU A 241 8.93 -2.25 -10.32
CA LEU A 241 9.70 -3.15 -11.17
C LEU A 241 10.11 -2.43 -12.43
N TYR A 242 11.38 -2.61 -12.85
CA TYR A 242 11.87 -2.10 -14.12
C TYR A 242 13.07 -2.92 -14.64
N ASN A 243 13.35 -2.84 -15.94
CA ASN A 243 14.48 -3.53 -16.53
C ASN A 243 15.81 -2.95 -16.03
N MET A 244 16.80 -3.80 -15.71
CA MET A 244 18.14 -3.38 -15.24
C MET A 244 18.83 -2.42 -16.21
N ARG A 245 18.58 -2.55 -17.52
CA ARG A 245 19.14 -1.69 -18.57
C ARG A 245 18.64 -0.24 -18.51
N ASP A 246 17.49 -0.01 -17.88
CA ASP A 246 16.81 1.28 -17.84
C ASP A 246 17.11 2.06 -16.53
N ASP A 247 18.04 1.58 -15.71
CA ASP A 247 18.38 2.16 -14.42
C ASP A 247 18.73 3.65 -14.52
N VAL A 248 19.62 4.02 -15.42
CA VAL A 248 20.03 5.42 -15.63
C VAL A 248 18.86 6.28 -16.13
N LYS A 249 18.02 5.76 -17.04
CA LYS A 249 16.85 6.44 -17.58
C LYS A 249 15.82 6.72 -16.50
N LEU A 250 15.57 5.77 -15.61
CA LEU A 250 14.50 5.82 -14.63
C LEU A 250 14.91 6.45 -13.29
N ARG A 251 16.19 6.70 -13.07
CA ARG A 251 16.72 7.18 -11.79
C ARG A 251 15.99 8.40 -11.23
N SER A 252 15.76 9.41 -12.05
CA SER A 252 15.06 10.63 -11.64
C SER A 252 13.57 10.38 -11.31
N THR A 253 12.91 9.51 -12.07
CA THR A 253 11.50 9.12 -11.84
C THR A 253 11.35 8.27 -10.58
N ILE A 254 12.27 7.33 -10.34
CA ILE A 254 12.30 6.52 -9.11
C ILE A 254 12.54 7.42 -7.89
N ARG A 255 13.43 8.41 -8.00
CA ARG A 255 13.65 9.42 -6.96
C ARG A 255 12.36 10.17 -6.65
N GLU A 256 11.63 10.59 -7.68
CA GLU A 256 10.35 11.28 -7.50
C GLU A 256 9.30 10.38 -6.83
N LEU A 257 9.18 9.13 -7.25
CA LEU A 257 8.27 8.15 -6.62
C LEU A 257 8.60 7.88 -5.14
N LEU A 258 9.86 8.02 -4.75
CA LEU A 258 10.33 7.82 -3.37
C LEU A 258 10.41 9.14 -2.56
N ASN A 259 9.98 10.28 -3.09
CA ASN A 259 10.05 11.55 -2.38
C ASN A 259 8.99 11.69 -1.26
N ASP A 260 9.10 12.78 -0.48
CA ASP A 260 8.19 13.05 0.63
C ASP A 260 6.77 13.43 0.17
N GLU A 261 6.61 13.99 -1.03
CA GLU A 261 5.32 14.40 -1.58
C GLU A 261 4.47 13.18 -1.95
N VAL A 262 5.08 12.21 -2.65
CA VAL A 262 4.42 10.94 -2.97
C VAL A 262 4.10 10.17 -1.70
N ALA A 263 5.03 10.09 -0.74
CA ALA A 263 4.78 9.44 0.54
C ALA A 263 3.62 10.10 1.32
N THR A 264 3.51 11.43 1.27
CA THR A 264 2.41 12.17 1.89
C THR A 264 1.08 11.90 1.19
N SER A 265 1.08 11.86 -0.15
CA SER A 265 -0.10 11.51 -0.94
C SER A 265 -0.61 10.09 -0.62
N LEU A 266 0.29 9.13 -0.49
CA LEU A 266 -0.04 7.75 -0.12
C LEU A 266 -0.68 7.70 1.28
N ARG A 267 -0.09 8.34 2.29
CA ARG A 267 -0.64 8.39 3.66
C ARG A 267 -2.02 9.05 3.70
N ALA A 268 -2.22 10.12 2.93
CA ALA A 268 -3.51 10.81 2.84
C ALA A 268 -4.62 9.97 2.21
N ASN A 269 -4.28 8.84 1.60
CA ASN A 269 -5.20 7.91 0.94
C ASN A 269 -5.13 6.49 1.52
N ASP A 270 -4.80 6.39 2.81
CA ASP A 270 -4.82 5.15 3.61
C ASP A 270 -3.74 4.12 3.24
N PHE A 271 -2.77 4.48 2.40
CA PHE A 271 -1.61 3.63 2.12
C PHE A 271 -0.44 3.96 3.04
N MET A 272 0.30 2.94 3.40
CA MET A 272 1.52 3.06 4.17
C MET A 272 2.72 3.08 3.21
N PRO A 273 3.43 4.20 3.04
CA PRO A 273 4.63 4.24 2.21
C PRO A 273 5.77 3.46 2.87
N LEU A 274 6.84 3.24 2.12
CA LEU A 274 8.07 2.69 2.67
C LEU A 274 8.55 3.52 3.87
N PRO A 275 9.07 2.91 4.96
CA PRO A 275 9.61 3.63 6.11
C PRO A 275 10.60 4.72 5.70
N ASP A 276 10.51 5.90 6.29
CA ASP A 276 11.28 7.09 5.90
C ASP A 276 12.81 6.84 5.88
N THR A 277 13.33 6.06 6.81
CA THR A 277 14.76 5.71 6.86
C THR A 277 15.18 4.83 5.69
N LEU A 278 14.32 3.89 5.27
CA LEU A 278 14.58 3.02 4.13
C LEU A 278 14.44 3.79 2.82
N ARG A 279 13.42 4.65 2.71
CA ARG A 279 13.22 5.52 1.56
C ARG A 279 14.46 6.41 1.32
N ARG A 280 14.97 7.05 2.39
CA ARG A 280 16.21 7.86 2.32
C ARG A 280 17.42 7.02 1.96
N LYS A 281 17.54 5.80 2.47
CA LYS A 281 18.61 4.89 2.10
C LYS A 281 18.58 4.56 0.60
N PHE A 282 17.41 4.19 0.05
CA PHE A 282 17.28 3.93 -1.38
C PHE A 282 17.62 5.17 -2.23
N LEU A 283 17.23 6.37 -1.80
CA LEU A 283 17.59 7.62 -2.48
C LEU A 283 19.11 7.86 -2.49
N ILE A 284 19.81 7.54 -1.40
CA ILE A 284 21.28 7.64 -1.33
C ILE A 284 21.93 6.59 -2.23
N ASP A 285 21.43 5.35 -2.21
CA ASP A 285 21.96 4.26 -3.04
C ASP A 285 21.82 4.60 -4.54
N LEU A 286 20.68 5.19 -4.95
CA LEU A 286 20.48 5.70 -6.31
C LEU A 286 21.46 6.82 -6.72
N ASP A 287 22.03 7.57 -5.76
CA ASP A 287 23.00 8.63 -6.03
C ASP A 287 24.44 8.10 -6.19
N LEU A 288 24.71 6.90 -5.70
CA LEU A 288 26.04 6.29 -5.69
C LEU A 288 26.32 5.39 -6.91
N GLU A 289 25.25 4.94 -7.60
CA GLU A 289 25.31 4.15 -8.83
C GLU A 289 25.29 5.05 -10.08
#